data_027f5856287ccc8c179669c5f7b38d7a
#
_entry.id   027f5856287ccc8c179669c5f7b38d7a
#
_cell.length_a   1.000
_cell.length_b   1.000
_cell.length_c   1.000
_cell.angle_alpha   90.00
_cell.angle_beta   90.00
_cell.angle_gamma   90.00
#
_symmetry.space_group_name_H-M   'P 1'
#
loop_
_entity.id
_entity.type
_entity.pdbx_description
1 polymer ?
#
loop_
_entity_poly.entity_id
_entity_poly.type
_entity_poly.pdbx_seq_one_letter_code
_entity_poly.pdbx_strand_id
1 'polypeptide(L)'
;MNRRDLIRSIAAGTATLFIVPSFVTSCEDDPEDPNTLIIDLADNKYSSLASVGGSIVESSIIIMNTGDQFLALSSVCTHEGCEVSYNHGNSNLPCPCHGSVFNTTGSVLQGPASSPLRNYEVTQEGDILSIAL
;
A
#
# COMPACT_ATOMS: atom_id res chain seq x y z
N MET A 1 35.40 56.41 -40.90
CA MET A 1 35.07 55.10 -40.27
C MET A 1 35.31 54.00 -41.26
N ASN A 2 36.41 53.30 -41.11
CA ASN A 2 36.72 52.20 -42.01
C ASN A 2 36.04 50.93 -41.52
N ARG A 3 35.43 50.22 -42.46
CA ARG A 3 34.73 48.94 -42.22
C ARG A 3 35.59 47.83 -41.60
N ARG A 4 36.88 48.14 -41.37
CA ARG A 4 37.83 47.18 -40.75
C ARG A 4 37.88 47.26 -39.23
N ASP A 5 37.36 48.33 -38.63
CA ASP A 5 37.37 48.48 -37.18
C ASP A 5 36.16 47.84 -36.47
N LEU A 6 35.13 47.42 -37.28
CA LEU A 6 33.96 46.77 -36.75
C LEU A 6 34.19 45.27 -36.43
N ILE A 7 35.27 44.69 -36.97
CA ILE A 7 35.53 43.26 -36.83
C ILE A 7 36.43 42.94 -35.60
N ARG A 8 36.99 43.95 -34.98
CA ARG A 8 37.92 43.74 -33.86
C ARG A 8 37.28 43.74 -32.47
N SER A 9 35.97 44.01 -32.39
CA SER A 9 35.24 44.09 -31.09
C SER A 9 34.50 42.86 -30.69
N ILE A 10 34.63 41.74 -31.44
CA ILE A 10 33.91 40.48 -31.18
C ILE A 10 34.89 39.37 -30.74
N ALA A 11 35.88 39.71 -29.95
CA ALA A 11 36.83 38.72 -29.41
C ALA A 11 36.96 38.84 -27.86
N ALA A 12 35.86 39.07 -27.18
CA ALA A 12 35.79 38.87 -25.73
C ALA A 12 34.46 38.15 -25.43
N GLY A 13 34.32 36.97 -26.00
CA GLY A 13 33.27 36.06 -25.64
C GLY A 13 33.60 35.45 -24.28
N THR A 14 33.02 36.02 -23.23
CA THR A 14 32.89 35.32 -21.99
C THR A 14 32.02 34.09 -22.27
N ALA A 15 32.65 32.94 -22.26
CA ALA A 15 31.95 31.68 -22.23
C ALA A 15 31.17 31.60 -20.92
N THR A 16 29.91 32.03 -20.96
CA THR A 16 28.97 31.74 -19.91
C THR A 16 28.69 30.24 -20.03
N LEU A 17 29.34 29.48 -19.16
CA LEU A 17 29.04 28.08 -18.96
C LEU A 17 27.63 28.01 -18.37
N PHE A 18 26.64 27.76 -19.20
CA PHE A 18 25.31 27.40 -18.72
C PHE A 18 25.45 26.02 -18.08
N ILE A 19 25.61 26.03 -16.76
CA ILE A 19 25.39 24.83 -15.96
C ILE A 19 23.88 24.63 -16.00
N VAL A 20 23.41 23.78 -16.90
CA VAL A 20 22.08 23.25 -16.84
C VAL A 20 22.06 22.37 -15.58
N PRO A 21 21.29 22.68 -14.54
CA PRO A 21 21.10 21.74 -13.46
C PRO A 21 20.38 20.54 -14.09
N SER A 22 21.14 19.46 -14.30
CA SER A 22 20.52 18.17 -14.54
C SER A 22 19.70 17.87 -13.29
N PHE A 23 18.41 18.15 -13.36
CA PHE A 23 17.49 17.53 -12.45
C PHE A 23 17.56 16.04 -12.77
N VAL A 24 18.43 15.37 -12.05
CA VAL A 24 18.31 13.93 -11.90
C VAL A 24 17.01 13.77 -11.14
N THR A 25 15.92 13.52 -11.85
CA THR A 25 14.78 12.85 -11.27
C THR A 25 15.31 11.49 -10.85
N SER A 26 15.85 11.46 -9.65
CA SER A 26 15.97 10.24 -8.91
C SER A 26 14.55 9.70 -8.84
N CYS A 27 14.25 8.64 -9.59
CA CYS A 27 13.25 7.71 -9.14
C CYS A 27 13.83 7.18 -7.82
N GLU A 28 13.44 7.81 -6.72
CA GLU A 28 13.51 7.17 -5.44
C GLU A 28 12.58 5.97 -5.58
N ASP A 29 13.18 4.82 -5.86
CA ASP A 29 12.65 3.58 -5.33
C ASP A 29 12.63 3.85 -3.82
N ASP A 30 11.44 4.20 -3.29
CA ASP A 30 11.25 4.23 -1.86
C ASP A 30 11.80 2.91 -1.34
N PRO A 31 12.76 2.92 -0.41
CA PRO A 31 13.22 1.70 0.19
C PRO A 31 11.97 1.06 0.79
N GLU A 32 11.57 -0.10 0.22
CA GLU A 32 10.48 -0.87 0.79
C GLU A 32 10.82 -1.05 2.26
N ASP A 33 10.05 -0.37 3.12
CA ASP A 33 10.20 -0.53 4.55
C ASP A 33 9.96 -2.02 4.82
N PRO A 34 10.94 -2.76 5.35
CA PRO A 34 10.81 -4.20 5.58
C PRO A 34 9.64 -4.54 6.50
N ASN A 35 9.04 -3.52 7.10
CA ASN A 35 7.88 -3.62 7.98
C ASN A 35 6.57 -3.19 7.29
N THR A 36 6.53 -3.16 5.96
CA THR A 36 5.35 -2.79 5.18
C THR A 36 5.04 -3.86 4.13
N LEU A 37 3.79 -4.32 4.11
CA LEU A 37 3.27 -5.18 3.05
C LEU A 37 2.63 -4.32 1.98
N ILE A 38 3.09 -4.47 0.74
CA ILE A 38 2.59 -3.73 -0.42
C ILE A 38 1.67 -4.63 -1.24
N ILE A 39 0.48 -4.15 -1.56
CA ILE A 39 -0.51 -4.80 -2.42
C ILE A 39 -0.80 -3.89 -3.61
N ASP A 40 -0.54 -4.36 -4.81
CA ASP A 40 -0.91 -3.67 -6.06
C ASP A 40 -2.26 -4.20 -6.56
N LEU A 41 -3.30 -3.36 -6.47
CA LEU A 41 -4.66 -3.71 -6.88
C LEU A 41 -4.78 -3.94 -8.40
N ALA A 42 -3.82 -3.47 -9.20
CA ALA A 42 -3.76 -3.72 -10.63
C ALA A 42 -3.22 -5.12 -10.96
N ASP A 43 -2.57 -5.79 -10.01
CA ASP A 43 -2.11 -7.16 -10.18
C ASP A 43 -3.29 -8.14 -10.13
N ASN A 44 -3.37 -9.02 -11.12
CA ASN A 44 -4.39 -10.07 -11.20
C ASN A 44 -4.40 -11.00 -9.97
N LYS A 45 -3.29 -11.13 -9.27
CA LYS A 45 -3.19 -11.88 -8.00
C LYS A 45 -4.17 -11.36 -6.95
N TYR A 46 -4.43 -10.07 -6.95
CA TYR A 46 -5.28 -9.39 -5.98
C TYR A 46 -6.66 -8.98 -6.54
N SER A 47 -7.04 -9.54 -7.67
CA SER A 47 -8.31 -9.23 -8.37
C SER A 47 -9.57 -9.36 -7.51
N SER A 48 -9.54 -10.23 -6.49
CA SER A 48 -10.65 -10.35 -5.52
C SER A 48 -10.92 -9.04 -4.76
N LEU A 49 -9.89 -8.22 -4.54
CA LEU A 49 -10.03 -6.94 -3.84
C LEU A 49 -10.68 -5.85 -4.70
N ALA A 50 -10.78 -6.03 -6.02
CA ALA A 50 -11.45 -5.09 -6.92
C ALA A 50 -12.97 -5.03 -6.67
N SER A 51 -13.55 -6.06 -6.07
CA SER A 51 -14.97 -6.13 -5.77
C SER A 51 -15.25 -5.82 -4.32
N VAL A 52 -16.33 -5.09 -4.05
CA VAL A 52 -16.83 -4.89 -2.68
C VAL A 52 -17.17 -6.22 -2.05
N GLY A 53 -16.71 -6.46 -0.84
CA GLY A 53 -16.85 -7.74 -0.15
C GLY A 53 -15.76 -8.76 -0.48
N GLY A 54 -14.86 -8.44 -1.43
CA GLY A 54 -13.71 -9.28 -1.72
C GLY A 54 -12.67 -9.24 -0.61
N SER A 55 -11.93 -10.33 -0.47
CA SER A 55 -10.82 -10.42 0.47
C SER A 55 -9.76 -11.37 -0.05
N ILE A 56 -8.54 -11.18 0.45
CA ILE A 56 -7.40 -12.06 0.23
C ILE A 56 -6.66 -12.29 1.54
N VAL A 57 -5.87 -13.33 1.61
CA VAL A 57 -4.90 -13.54 2.70
C VAL A 57 -3.49 -13.52 2.11
N GLU A 58 -2.66 -12.66 2.66
CA GLU A 58 -1.24 -12.54 2.31
C GLU A 58 -0.43 -12.41 3.61
N SER A 59 0.62 -13.21 3.77
CA SER A 59 1.49 -13.17 4.96
C SER A 59 0.76 -13.25 6.30
N SER A 60 -0.27 -14.09 6.40
CA SER A 60 -1.13 -14.23 7.59
C SER A 60 -1.94 -12.97 7.94
N ILE A 61 -2.17 -12.11 6.95
CA ILE A 61 -3.00 -10.92 7.07
C ILE A 61 -4.16 -11.08 6.08
N ILE A 62 -5.39 -10.92 6.57
CA ILE A 62 -6.57 -10.83 5.72
C ILE A 62 -6.82 -9.36 5.36
N ILE A 63 -6.82 -9.07 4.07
CA ILE A 63 -7.13 -7.76 3.51
C ILE A 63 -8.54 -7.83 2.93
N MET A 64 -9.37 -6.85 3.22
CA MET A 64 -10.79 -6.83 2.88
C MET A 64 -11.19 -5.52 2.23
N ASN A 65 -11.97 -5.59 1.15
CA ASN A 65 -12.66 -4.43 0.58
C ASN A 65 -14.07 -4.35 1.16
N THR A 66 -14.31 -3.39 2.04
CA THR A 66 -15.62 -3.19 2.68
C THR A 66 -16.57 -2.34 1.82
N GLY A 67 -16.08 -1.76 0.72
CA GLY A 67 -16.80 -0.80 -0.11
C GLY A 67 -16.48 0.65 0.27
N ASP A 68 -16.31 0.94 1.54
CA ASP A 68 -15.92 2.26 2.04
C ASP A 68 -14.40 2.40 2.15
N GLN A 69 -13.72 1.33 2.50
CA GLN A 69 -12.28 1.30 2.72
C GLN A 69 -11.71 -0.12 2.65
N PHE A 70 -10.40 -0.20 2.55
CA PHE A 70 -9.67 -1.45 2.76
C PHE A 70 -9.29 -1.59 4.23
N LEU A 71 -9.47 -2.79 4.76
CA LEU A 71 -9.08 -3.14 6.13
C LEU A 71 -8.10 -4.32 6.10
N ALA A 72 -7.21 -4.38 7.07
CA ALA A 72 -6.26 -5.46 7.24
C ALA A 72 -6.23 -5.92 8.70
N LEU A 73 -6.45 -7.22 8.91
CA LEU A 73 -6.39 -7.87 10.21
C LEU A 73 -5.49 -9.09 10.14
N SER A 74 -5.02 -9.57 11.30
CA SER A 74 -4.45 -10.91 11.36
C SER A 74 -5.49 -11.94 10.88
N SER A 75 -5.11 -12.80 9.96
CA SER A 75 -5.96 -13.90 9.52
C SER A 75 -5.97 -15.08 10.49
N VAL A 76 -5.10 -15.04 11.50
CA VAL A 76 -4.90 -16.13 12.45
C VAL A 76 -5.84 -15.96 13.64
N CYS A 77 -6.77 -16.90 13.78
CA CYS A 77 -7.70 -16.94 14.91
C CYS A 77 -6.93 -17.02 16.23
N THR A 78 -7.27 -16.16 17.18
CA THR A 78 -6.60 -16.08 18.48
C THR A 78 -6.92 -17.25 19.41
N HIS A 79 -7.86 -18.12 19.06
CA HIS A 79 -8.18 -19.34 19.82
C HIS A 79 -7.15 -20.45 19.55
N GLU A 80 -7.09 -20.99 18.34
CA GLU A 80 -6.20 -22.12 17.98
C GLU A 80 -5.45 -21.94 16.66
N GLY A 81 -5.39 -20.72 16.13
CA GLY A 81 -4.57 -20.39 14.98
C GLY A 81 -5.16 -20.76 13.61
N CYS A 82 -6.43 -21.14 13.53
CA CYS A 82 -7.11 -21.34 12.26
C CYS A 82 -7.27 -20.04 11.49
N GLU A 83 -7.29 -20.11 10.16
CA GLU A 83 -7.50 -18.96 9.31
C GLU A 83 -8.96 -18.53 9.33
N VAL A 84 -9.20 -17.24 9.63
CA VAL A 84 -10.53 -16.64 9.54
C VAL A 84 -10.84 -16.26 8.09
N SER A 85 -12.13 -16.16 7.77
CA SER A 85 -12.62 -15.69 6.47
C SER A 85 -13.43 -14.41 6.64
N TYR A 86 -13.58 -13.61 5.58
CA TYR A 86 -14.42 -12.42 5.60
C TYR A 86 -15.81 -12.70 5.08
N ASN A 87 -16.82 -12.37 5.86
CA ASN A 87 -18.22 -12.39 5.46
C ASN A 87 -18.74 -10.96 5.36
N HIS A 88 -18.81 -10.45 4.13
CA HIS A 88 -19.25 -9.09 3.88
C HIS A 88 -20.71 -8.86 4.27
N GLY A 89 -21.60 -9.84 4.01
CA GLY A 89 -23.02 -9.71 4.30
C GLY A 89 -23.34 -9.52 5.79
N ASN A 90 -22.49 -10.08 6.65
CA ASN A 90 -22.62 -9.96 8.11
C ASN A 90 -21.59 -8.97 8.70
N SER A 91 -20.69 -8.43 7.87
CA SER A 91 -19.58 -7.55 8.30
C SER A 91 -18.75 -8.17 9.43
N ASN A 92 -18.43 -9.44 9.31
CA ASN A 92 -17.70 -10.19 10.33
C ASN A 92 -16.69 -11.19 9.74
N LEU A 93 -15.86 -11.74 10.63
CA LEU A 93 -14.86 -12.72 10.31
C LEU A 93 -15.08 -13.99 11.15
N PRO A 94 -15.80 -15.01 10.61
CA PRO A 94 -15.94 -16.29 11.28
C PRO A 94 -14.67 -17.12 11.19
N CYS A 95 -14.37 -17.85 12.26
CA CYS A 95 -13.36 -18.91 12.30
C CYS A 95 -14.04 -20.28 12.12
N PRO A 96 -13.66 -21.05 11.09
CA PRO A 96 -14.35 -22.30 10.78
C PRO A 96 -14.07 -23.43 11.76
N CYS A 97 -12.97 -23.36 12.54
CA CYS A 97 -12.54 -24.47 13.39
C CYS A 97 -13.43 -24.66 14.63
N HIS A 98 -13.71 -23.58 15.36
CA HIS A 98 -14.43 -23.65 16.65
C HIS A 98 -15.55 -22.60 16.79
N GLY A 99 -15.89 -21.89 15.70
CA GLY A 99 -17.00 -20.96 15.65
C GLY A 99 -16.76 -19.60 16.29
N SER A 100 -15.52 -19.21 16.57
CA SER A 100 -15.18 -17.83 16.96
C SER A 100 -15.57 -16.86 15.84
N VAL A 101 -16.08 -15.70 16.21
CA VAL A 101 -16.47 -14.64 15.27
C VAL A 101 -15.87 -13.32 15.73
N PHE A 102 -15.29 -12.59 14.79
CA PHE A 102 -14.71 -11.28 15.02
C PHE A 102 -15.44 -10.24 14.16
N ASN A 103 -15.44 -8.99 14.57
CA ASN A 103 -15.90 -7.91 13.73
C ASN A 103 -14.78 -7.39 12.82
N THR A 104 -15.09 -6.44 11.95
CA THR A 104 -14.13 -5.84 11.00
C THR A 104 -13.06 -4.96 11.65
N THR A 105 -13.17 -4.66 12.95
CA THR A 105 -12.13 -4.01 13.74
C THR A 105 -11.24 -5.01 14.49
N GLY A 106 -11.52 -6.30 14.39
CA GLY A 106 -10.77 -7.37 15.04
C GLY A 106 -11.33 -7.78 16.42
N SER A 107 -12.34 -7.09 16.94
CA SER A 107 -12.91 -7.42 18.24
C SER A 107 -13.69 -8.73 18.22
N VAL A 108 -13.63 -9.49 19.31
CA VAL A 108 -14.37 -10.75 19.45
C VAL A 108 -15.88 -10.46 19.60
N LEU A 109 -16.68 -11.06 18.71
CA LEU A 109 -18.14 -11.06 18.80
C LEU A 109 -18.66 -12.34 19.46
N GLN A 110 -17.99 -13.45 19.20
CA GLN A 110 -18.35 -14.76 19.72
C GLN A 110 -17.10 -15.60 19.99
N GLY A 111 -17.03 -16.19 21.20
CA GLY A 111 -15.98 -17.14 21.56
C GLY A 111 -16.09 -18.48 20.81
N PRO A 112 -15.11 -19.35 21.02
CA PRO A 112 -14.20 -19.44 22.19
C PRO A 112 -12.99 -18.50 22.20
N ALA A 113 -12.67 -17.77 21.12
CA ALA A 113 -11.60 -16.78 21.19
C ALA A 113 -11.90 -15.71 22.23
N SER A 114 -10.88 -15.32 23.00
CA SER A 114 -10.97 -14.31 24.06
C SER A 114 -10.16 -13.06 23.79
N SER A 115 -9.32 -13.08 22.76
CA SER A 115 -8.46 -11.96 22.37
C SER A 115 -8.82 -11.46 20.97
N PRO A 116 -8.71 -10.15 20.71
CA PRO A 116 -9.00 -9.60 19.39
C PRO A 116 -7.95 -10.04 18.36
N LEU A 117 -8.31 -9.98 17.09
CA LEU A 117 -7.35 -10.04 15.97
C LEU A 117 -6.54 -8.75 15.95
N ARG A 118 -5.24 -8.87 15.64
CA ARG A 118 -4.40 -7.69 15.42
C ARG A 118 -4.91 -6.92 14.22
N ASN A 119 -5.04 -5.60 14.37
CA ASN A 119 -5.39 -4.67 13.31
C ASN A 119 -4.11 -4.03 12.76
N TYR A 120 -4.04 -3.89 11.45
CA TYR A 120 -2.94 -3.26 10.73
C TYR A 120 -3.44 -1.99 10.05
N GLU A 121 -2.65 -0.93 10.11
CA GLU A 121 -2.96 0.31 9.41
C GLU A 121 -2.82 0.11 7.90
N VAL A 122 -3.83 0.56 7.14
CA VAL A 122 -3.84 0.51 5.69
C VAL A 122 -3.88 1.92 5.15
N THR A 123 -2.94 2.25 4.27
CA THR A 123 -2.96 3.47 3.47
C THR A 123 -3.11 3.11 2.01
N GLN A 124 -3.87 3.91 1.25
CA GLN A 124 -4.08 3.72 -0.17
C GLN A 124 -3.59 4.93 -0.96
N GLU A 125 -2.76 4.67 -1.96
CA GLU A 125 -2.31 5.66 -2.93
C GLU A 125 -2.53 5.10 -4.34
N GLY A 126 -3.57 5.59 -5.03
CA GLY A 126 -3.98 5.03 -6.32
C GLY A 126 -4.36 3.55 -6.20
N ASP A 127 -3.67 2.71 -6.92
CA ASP A 127 -3.88 1.25 -6.92
C ASP A 127 -2.98 0.52 -5.90
N ILE A 128 -2.18 1.24 -5.12
CA ILE A 128 -1.27 0.65 -4.14
C ILE A 128 -1.87 0.75 -2.74
N LEU A 129 -1.93 -0.38 -2.04
CA LEU A 129 -2.20 -0.44 -0.60
C LEU A 129 -0.88 -0.70 0.13
N SER A 130 -0.61 0.09 1.14
CA SER A 130 0.52 -0.09 2.06
C SER A 130 -0.01 -0.46 3.44
N ILE A 131 0.40 -1.60 3.94
CA ILE A 131 -0.07 -2.17 5.22
C ILE A 131 1.10 -2.19 6.18
N ALA A 132 1.04 -1.42 7.25
CA ALA A 132 2.07 -1.37 8.28
C ALA A 132 2.02 -2.64 9.16
N LEU A 133 3.15 -3.38 9.24
CA LEU A 133 3.26 -4.67 9.94
C LEU A 133 3.60 -4.53 11.43
#